data_33ff4d769c62945e0c8908ce730e1869
#
_entry.id   33ff4d769c62945e0c8908ce730e1869
#
_cell.length_a   1.000
_cell.length_b   1.000
_cell.length_c   1.000
_cell.angle_alpha   90.00
_cell.angle_beta   90.00
_cell.angle_gamma   90.00
#
_symmetry.space_group_name_H-M   'P 1'
#
loop_
_entity.id
_entity.type
_entity.pdbx_description
1 polymer ?
#
loop_
_entity_poly.entity_id
_entity_poly.type
_entity_poly.pdbx_seq_one_letter_code
_entity_poly.pdbx_strand_id
1 'polypeptide(L)'
;MKPYYQDDRVTLYHGDCLEVGVWLDADVLVTDPPYPNSSGHFDDAVETARKILPQWNREAVVFWSEVEFPPLILPRVAVHIWHRTNVNGKPYEPAFHFAPDGTKRRSVVIRHAAINLGATGSDQVGSHVWASGHPTQKPVGVMERLIGATKAGTVADPFSGSGSTLVAARNLGRKAIGVEIEERYCELIASRLAQGCLDFGEPA
;
A
#
# COMPACT_ATOMS: atom_id res chain seq x y z
N MET A 1 16.32 -11.05 -11.50
CA MET A 1 15.05 -11.01 -12.27
C MET A 1 14.94 -9.64 -12.95
N LYS A 2 14.37 -9.55 -14.18
CA LYS A 2 14.15 -8.28 -14.86
C LYS A 2 12.90 -7.59 -14.30
N PRO A 3 12.93 -6.27 -13.99
CA PRO A 3 11.73 -5.55 -13.60
C PRO A 3 10.66 -5.57 -14.70
N TYR A 4 9.39 -5.58 -14.29
CA TYR A 4 8.24 -5.37 -15.17
C TYR A 4 8.13 -3.90 -15.59
N TYR A 5 8.34 -2.99 -14.63
CA TYR A 5 8.42 -1.54 -14.84
C TYR A 5 9.58 -0.97 -14.00
N GLN A 6 10.26 0.04 -14.54
CA GLN A 6 11.28 0.76 -13.81
C GLN A 6 11.40 2.20 -14.33
N ASP A 7 11.44 3.15 -13.41
CA ASP A 7 11.86 4.54 -13.64
C ASP A 7 12.97 4.94 -12.63
N ASP A 8 13.24 6.21 -12.47
CA ASP A 8 14.26 6.72 -11.55
C ASP A 8 13.91 6.52 -10.05
N ARG A 9 12.63 6.25 -9.73
CA ARG A 9 12.13 6.11 -8.36
C ARG A 9 11.47 4.79 -8.06
N VAL A 10 10.77 4.19 -9.01
CA VAL A 10 9.96 3.00 -8.77
C VAL A 10 10.48 1.83 -9.58
N THR A 11 10.64 0.70 -8.92
CA THR A 11 10.90 -0.60 -9.54
C THR A 11 9.77 -1.55 -9.18
N LEU A 12 9.09 -2.11 -10.18
CA LEU A 12 8.00 -3.08 -10.02
C LEU A 12 8.43 -4.42 -10.62
N TYR A 13 8.18 -5.49 -9.89
CA TYR A 13 8.38 -6.86 -10.34
C TYR A 13 7.05 -7.60 -10.44
N HIS A 14 6.87 -8.34 -11.54
CA HIS A 14 5.78 -9.29 -11.68
C HIS A 14 6.23 -10.65 -11.14
N GLY A 15 5.51 -11.20 -10.16
CA GLY A 15 5.80 -12.52 -9.58
C GLY A 15 5.32 -12.68 -8.14
N ASP A 16 5.60 -13.86 -7.60
CA ASP A 16 5.33 -14.16 -6.19
C ASP A 16 6.39 -13.49 -5.30
N CYS A 17 5.94 -12.74 -4.29
CA CYS A 17 6.83 -12.08 -3.33
C CYS A 17 7.63 -13.05 -2.45
N LEU A 18 7.26 -14.33 -2.41
CA LEU A 18 8.08 -15.40 -1.82
C LEU A 18 9.33 -15.70 -2.65
N GLU A 19 9.25 -15.53 -3.98
CA GLU A 19 10.35 -15.81 -4.91
C GLU A 19 11.12 -14.52 -5.26
N VAL A 20 10.41 -13.40 -5.33
CA VAL A 20 10.98 -12.08 -5.63
C VAL A 20 11.42 -11.40 -4.33
N GLY A 21 12.59 -11.74 -3.82
CA GLY A 21 13.09 -11.25 -2.52
C GLY A 21 13.68 -9.84 -2.50
N VAL A 22 13.77 -9.14 -3.64
CA VAL A 22 14.42 -7.81 -3.75
C VAL A 22 13.75 -6.71 -2.90
N TRP A 23 12.48 -6.84 -2.58
CA TRP A 23 11.77 -5.92 -1.70
C TRP A 23 12.33 -5.93 -0.26
N LEU A 24 12.97 -7.02 0.14
CA LEU A 24 13.64 -7.12 1.46
C LEU A 24 14.84 -6.18 1.59
N ASP A 25 15.38 -5.60 0.53
CA ASP A 25 16.48 -4.63 0.58
C ASP A 25 16.02 -3.20 0.89
N ALA A 26 14.71 -2.92 0.85
CA ALA A 26 14.17 -1.60 1.16
C ALA A 26 14.30 -1.22 2.64
N ASP A 27 14.16 0.06 2.96
CA ASP A 27 14.34 0.60 4.32
C ASP A 27 13.07 0.51 5.17
N VAL A 28 11.90 0.61 4.52
CA VAL A 28 10.59 0.67 5.17
C VAL A 28 9.60 -0.19 4.40
N LEU A 29 8.78 -0.95 5.11
CA LEU A 29 7.63 -1.66 4.55
C LEU A 29 6.36 -0.83 4.75
N VAL A 30 5.61 -0.57 3.67
CA VAL A 30 4.25 0.00 3.76
C VAL A 30 3.37 -0.81 2.83
N THR A 31 2.45 -1.61 3.39
CA THR A 31 1.73 -2.61 2.60
C THR A 31 0.32 -2.87 3.10
N ASP A 32 -0.54 -3.32 2.20
CA ASP A 32 -1.92 -3.75 2.44
C ASP A 32 -2.10 -5.19 1.92
N PRO A 33 -1.50 -6.18 2.60
CA PRO A 33 -1.66 -7.57 2.18
C PRO A 33 -3.09 -8.05 2.39
N PRO A 34 -3.53 -9.13 1.73
CA PRO A 34 -4.72 -9.85 2.16
C PRO A 34 -4.57 -10.31 3.61
N TYR A 35 -5.63 -10.13 4.41
CA TYR A 35 -5.65 -10.50 5.82
C TYR A 35 -6.97 -11.20 6.19
N PRO A 36 -7.03 -11.95 7.31
CA PRO A 36 -8.22 -12.66 7.73
C PRO A 36 -9.45 -11.75 7.80
N ASN A 37 -10.58 -12.24 7.34
CA ASN A 37 -11.85 -11.51 7.23
C ASN A 37 -11.83 -10.32 6.24
N SER A 38 -10.84 -10.21 5.37
CA SER A 38 -10.93 -9.31 4.22
C SER A 38 -12.01 -9.81 3.23
N SER A 39 -12.65 -8.89 2.52
CA SER A 39 -13.65 -9.25 1.52
C SER A 39 -12.98 -9.93 0.33
N GLY A 40 -13.17 -11.24 0.18
CA GLY A 40 -12.63 -12.05 -0.94
C GLY A 40 -12.16 -13.43 -0.52
N HIS A 41 -11.96 -14.33 -1.49
CA HIS A 41 -11.40 -15.66 -1.28
C HIS A 41 -9.89 -15.58 -1.47
N PHE A 42 -9.17 -15.11 -0.44
CA PHE A 42 -7.72 -14.86 -0.49
C PHE A 42 -6.93 -15.73 0.49
N ASP A 43 -7.42 -16.93 0.82
CA ASP A 43 -6.81 -17.76 1.88
C ASP A 43 -5.32 -18.03 1.61
N ASP A 44 -4.94 -18.38 0.38
CA ASP A 44 -3.55 -18.62 0.01
C ASP A 44 -2.69 -17.35 0.13
N ALA A 45 -3.24 -16.20 -0.23
CA ALA A 45 -2.52 -14.93 -0.14
C ALA A 45 -2.40 -14.43 1.31
N VAL A 46 -3.36 -14.74 2.18
CA VAL A 46 -3.25 -14.53 3.63
C VAL A 46 -2.11 -15.37 4.22
N GLU A 47 -2.02 -16.65 3.82
CA GLU A 47 -0.93 -17.52 4.24
C GLU A 47 0.42 -17.05 3.70
N THR A 48 0.48 -16.51 2.48
CA THR A 48 1.68 -15.86 1.96
C THR A 48 2.09 -14.67 2.83
N ALA A 49 1.16 -13.79 3.18
CA ALA A 49 1.44 -12.66 4.07
C ALA A 49 1.97 -13.12 5.45
N ARG A 50 1.38 -14.18 6.02
CA ARG A 50 1.86 -14.78 7.28
C ARG A 50 3.26 -15.36 7.20
N LYS A 51 3.70 -15.81 6.02
CA LYS A 51 5.05 -16.34 5.80
C LYS A 51 6.09 -15.24 5.58
N ILE A 52 5.74 -14.16 4.88
CA ILE A 52 6.73 -13.14 4.52
C ILE A 52 6.89 -12.03 5.55
N LEU A 53 5.80 -11.59 6.20
CA LEU A 53 5.87 -10.49 7.17
C LEU A 53 6.84 -10.74 8.33
N PRO A 54 6.97 -11.96 8.91
CA PRO A 54 7.96 -12.25 9.94
C PRO A 54 9.42 -12.11 9.48
N GLN A 55 9.69 -12.12 8.18
CA GLN A 55 11.05 -11.94 7.65
C GLN A 55 11.49 -10.48 7.68
N TRP A 56 10.54 -9.55 7.84
CA TRP A 56 10.83 -8.11 7.88
C TRP A 56 11.28 -7.68 9.28
N ASN A 57 12.44 -7.05 9.36
CA ASN A 57 13.08 -6.65 10.62
C ASN A 57 13.37 -5.14 10.72
N ARG A 58 12.80 -4.34 9.84
CA ARG A 58 12.90 -2.88 9.79
C ARG A 58 11.53 -2.23 10.03
N GLU A 59 11.48 -0.91 10.02
CA GLU A 59 10.23 -0.17 10.23
C GLU A 59 9.15 -0.58 9.22
N ALA A 60 7.92 -0.78 9.72
CA ALA A 60 6.79 -1.24 8.90
C ALA A 60 5.48 -0.56 9.27
N VAL A 61 4.66 -0.27 8.27
CA VAL A 61 3.24 0.08 8.43
C VAL A 61 2.41 -0.90 7.61
N VAL A 62 1.55 -1.65 8.28
CA VAL A 62 0.79 -2.74 7.65
C VAL A 62 -0.69 -2.59 7.97
N PHE A 63 -1.53 -2.54 6.94
CA PHE A 63 -2.97 -2.75 7.11
C PHE A 63 -3.22 -4.20 7.51
N TRP A 64 -4.08 -4.42 8.49
CA TRP A 64 -4.38 -5.76 8.96
C TRP A 64 -5.75 -5.86 9.62
N SER A 65 -6.17 -7.09 9.88
CA SER A 65 -7.39 -7.39 10.61
C SER A 65 -7.42 -6.72 12.00
N GLU A 66 -8.61 -6.38 12.47
CA GLU A 66 -8.82 -5.87 13.85
C GLU A 66 -8.82 -6.98 14.89
N VAL A 67 -9.08 -8.22 14.46
CA VAL A 67 -9.24 -9.35 15.37
C VAL A 67 -7.91 -10.03 15.71
N GLU A 68 -6.87 -9.76 14.95
CA GLU A 68 -5.52 -10.24 15.21
C GLU A 68 -4.47 -9.20 14.79
N PHE A 69 -3.26 -9.31 15.31
CA PHE A 69 -2.15 -8.45 14.90
C PHE A 69 -1.44 -9.00 13.66
N PRO A 70 -0.84 -8.11 12.82
CA PRO A 70 0.07 -8.56 11.78
C PRO A 70 1.18 -9.45 12.36
N PRO A 71 1.60 -10.50 11.67
CA PRO A 71 2.61 -11.44 12.19
C PRO A 71 4.04 -10.88 12.07
N LEU A 72 4.26 -9.67 12.55
CA LEU A 72 5.57 -9.01 12.64
C LEU A 72 6.18 -9.20 14.02
N ILE A 73 7.47 -9.54 14.07
CA ILE A 73 8.22 -9.79 15.32
C ILE A 73 8.73 -8.47 15.94
N LEU A 74 8.30 -7.34 15.44
CA LEU A 74 8.76 -6.02 15.86
C LEU A 74 7.82 -5.40 16.91
N PRO A 75 8.35 -4.52 17.80
CA PRO A 75 7.51 -3.74 18.68
C PRO A 75 6.53 -2.85 17.92
N ARG A 76 5.24 -2.91 18.30
CA ARG A 76 4.25 -1.96 17.78
C ARG A 76 4.44 -0.60 18.43
N VAL A 77 4.66 0.43 17.64
CA VAL A 77 4.96 1.79 18.07
C VAL A 77 3.78 2.76 17.92
N ALA A 78 2.88 2.50 16.96
CA ALA A 78 1.64 3.26 16.77
C ALA A 78 0.54 2.41 16.10
N VAL A 79 -0.68 2.96 16.07
CA VAL A 79 -1.76 2.51 15.20
C VAL A 79 -2.32 3.74 14.51
N HIS A 80 -2.26 3.76 13.18
CA HIS A 80 -2.90 4.79 12.38
C HIS A 80 -4.30 4.32 12.00
N ILE A 81 -5.23 5.23 11.88
CA ILE A 81 -6.61 4.91 11.52
C ILE A 81 -6.97 5.65 10.24
N TRP A 82 -7.28 4.90 9.20
CA TRP A 82 -7.97 5.48 8.06
C TRP A 82 -9.47 5.52 8.35
N HIS A 83 -10.01 6.73 8.50
CA HIS A 83 -11.43 6.98 8.66
C HIS A 83 -12.05 7.27 7.29
N ARG A 84 -12.85 6.35 6.81
CA ARG A 84 -13.58 6.44 5.53
C ARG A 84 -14.80 7.33 5.70
N THR A 85 -14.82 8.45 5.00
CA THR A 85 -15.85 9.50 5.19
C THR A 85 -17.14 9.28 4.39
N ASN A 86 -17.15 8.33 3.46
CA ASN A 86 -18.23 8.12 2.48
C ASN A 86 -18.75 6.69 2.42
N VAL A 87 -18.66 5.92 3.50
CA VAL A 87 -19.13 4.53 3.52
C VAL A 87 -20.27 4.32 4.51
N ASN A 88 -21.22 3.49 4.12
CA ASN A 88 -22.23 2.92 5.00
C ASN A 88 -21.67 1.61 5.58
N GLY A 89 -21.48 1.52 6.87
CA GLY A 89 -20.90 0.36 7.54
C GLY A 89 -19.65 0.72 8.32
N LYS A 90 -18.64 -0.15 8.33
CA LYS A 90 -17.41 0.06 9.09
C LYS A 90 -16.62 1.27 8.57
N PRO A 91 -16.55 2.37 9.36
CA PRO A 91 -16.00 3.63 8.83
C PRO A 91 -14.48 3.73 8.97
N TYR A 92 -13.77 2.71 9.45
CA TYR A 92 -12.34 2.80 9.73
C TYR A 92 -11.60 1.51 9.39
N GLU A 93 -10.33 1.66 9.04
CA GLU A 93 -9.36 0.58 8.89
C GLU A 93 -8.07 0.93 9.64
N PRO A 94 -7.53 0.01 10.48
CA PRO A 94 -6.27 0.23 11.17
C PRO A 94 -5.08 -0.10 10.27
N ALA A 95 -4.03 0.72 10.38
CA ALA A 95 -2.70 0.42 9.88
C ALA A 95 -1.74 0.39 11.07
N PHE A 96 -1.16 -0.77 11.34
CA PHE A 96 -0.28 -1.01 12.48
C PHE A 96 1.15 -0.61 12.12
N HIS A 97 1.76 0.23 12.96
CA HIS A 97 3.11 0.72 12.80
C HIS A 97 4.07 0.03 13.77
N PHE A 98 5.11 -0.57 13.22
CA PHE A 98 6.14 -1.31 13.94
C PHE A 98 7.51 -0.68 13.68
N ALA A 99 8.38 -0.68 14.69
CA ALA A 99 9.75 -0.21 14.53
C ALA A 99 10.69 -0.96 15.48
N PRO A 100 11.94 -1.29 15.06
CA PRO A 100 12.90 -2.06 15.88
C PRO A 100 13.28 -1.37 17.18
N ASP A 101 13.32 -0.03 17.21
CA ASP A 101 13.67 0.76 18.38
C ASP A 101 12.59 0.79 19.47
N GLY A 102 11.38 0.30 19.18
CA GLY A 102 10.26 0.30 20.10
C GLY A 102 9.76 1.69 20.53
N THR A 103 10.37 2.76 20.02
CA THR A 103 10.00 4.14 20.38
C THR A 103 8.61 4.47 19.88
N LYS A 104 7.70 4.83 20.79
CA LYS A 104 6.32 5.17 20.43
C LYS A 104 6.28 6.32 19.44
N ARG A 105 5.45 6.16 18.44
CA ARG A 105 5.17 7.16 17.39
C ARG A 105 3.79 7.78 17.63
N ARG A 106 3.57 8.95 17.06
CA ARG A 106 2.25 9.57 17.09
C ARG A 106 1.30 8.81 16.15
N SER A 107 0.18 8.32 16.69
CA SER A 107 -0.91 7.79 15.86
C SER A 107 -1.58 8.92 15.08
N VAL A 108 -1.99 8.63 13.85
CA VAL A 108 -2.65 9.59 12.97
C VAL A 108 -4.02 9.05 12.59
N VAL A 109 -5.04 9.90 12.66
CA VAL A 109 -6.35 9.64 12.07
C VAL A 109 -6.40 10.33 10.71
N ILE A 110 -6.48 9.54 9.65
CA ILE A 110 -6.51 9.99 8.27
C ILE A 110 -7.96 9.97 7.81
N ARG A 111 -8.57 11.13 7.65
CA ARG A 111 -9.92 11.26 7.10
C ARG A 111 -9.82 11.38 5.58
N HIS A 112 -10.32 10.37 4.89
CA HIS A 112 -10.31 10.34 3.42
C HIS A 112 -11.48 9.49 2.92
N ALA A 113 -12.10 9.90 1.83
CA ALA A 113 -13.12 9.11 1.19
C ALA A 113 -12.55 7.78 0.70
N ALA A 114 -13.32 6.70 0.87
CA ALA A 114 -12.99 5.44 0.21
C ALA A 114 -13.22 5.57 -1.30
N ILE A 115 -12.40 4.86 -2.05
CA ILE A 115 -12.60 4.72 -3.49
C ILE A 115 -13.64 3.62 -3.68
N ASN A 116 -14.90 3.99 -3.92
CA ASN A 116 -15.98 3.04 -4.11
C ASN A 116 -15.97 2.50 -5.54
N LEU A 117 -15.63 1.24 -5.70
CA LEU A 117 -15.64 0.51 -6.97
C LEU A 117 -16.97 -0.21 -7.21
N GLY A 118 -18.12 0.36 -6.91
CA GLY A 118 -19.36 -0.39 -7.07
C GLY A 118 -20.68 0.35 -6.88
N ALA A 119 -20.66 1.60 -6.54
CA ALA A 119 -21.88 2.38 -6.45
C ALA A 119 -22.28 2.91 -7.85
N THR A 120 -23.31 2.35 -8.43
CA THR A 120 -24.10 2.97 -9.51
C THR A 120 -24.82 4.20 -8.94
N GLY A 121 -24.08 5.23 -8.64
CA GLY A 121 -24.60 6.48 -8.09
C GLY A 121 -23.68 7.63 -8.45
N SER A 122 -24.26 8.69 -8.89
CA SER A 122 -23.76 9.92 -9.49
C SER A 122 -22.67 10.72 -8.73
N ASP A 123 -21.83 10.09 -7.97
CA ASP A 123 -20.75 10.80 -7.25
C ASP A 123 -19.51 10.88 -8.13
N GLN A 124 -19.58 11.86 -9.03
CA GLN A 124 -18.45 12.29 -9.87
C GLN A 124 -17.38 12.97 -9.03
N VAL A 125 -16.65 12.23 -8.21
CA VAL A 125 -15.37 12.69 -7.67
C VAL A 125 -14.28 11.74 -8.13
N GLY A 126 -13.64 12.07 -9.23
CA GLY A 126 -12.47 11.39 -9.76
C GLY A 126 -12.77 10.24 -10.73
N SER A 127 -13.19 10.56 -11.95
CA SER A 127 -13.47 9.63 -13.05
C SER A 127 -12.29 8.70 -13.46
N HIS A 128 -11.12 8.85 -12.87
CA HIS A 128 -9.94 8.03 -13.19
C HIS A 128 -9.81 6.75 -12.37
N VAL A 129 -10.61 6.58 -11.32
CA VAL A 129 -10.53 5.43 -10.41
C VAL A 129 -11.27 4.21 -10.93
N TRP A 130 -12.28 4.40 -11.76
CA TRP A 130 -13.12 3.33 -12.31
C TRP A 130 -12.41 2.43 -13.33
N ALA A 131 -11.29 2.88 -13.86
CA ALA A 131 -10.51 2.14 -14.85
C ALA A 131 -9.61 1.05 -14.22
N SER A 132 -9.40 1.08 -12.89
CA SER A 132 -8.40 0.18 -12.28
C SER A 132 -8.88 -1.26 -12.10
N GLY A 133 -10.19 -1.50 -11.98
CA GLY A 133 -10.72 -2.85 -11.76
C GLY A 133 -10.27 -3.53 -10.44
N HIS A 134 -9.49 -2.86 -9.59
CA HIS A 134 -9.03 -3.43 -8.32
C HIS A 134 -10.07 -3.20 -7.22
N PRO A 135 -10.59 -4.27 -6.58
CA PRO A 135 -11.78 -4.18 -5.71
C PRO A 135 -11.56 -3.41 -4.40
N THR A 136 -10.32 -3.32 -3.92
CA THR A 136 -9.97 -2.77 -2.59
C THR A 136 -8.86 -1.73 -2.64
N GLN A 137 -8.83 -0.92 -3.70
CA GLN A 137 -7.79 0.10 -3.85
C GLN A 137 -7.76 1.08 -2.68
N LYS A 138 -6.59 1.25 -2.06
CA LYS A 138 -6.37 2.30 -1.06
C LYS A 138 -6.18 3.66 -1.75
N PRO A 139 -6.72 4.77 -1.19
CA PRO A 139 -6.45 6.11 -1.72
C PRO A 139 -4.96 6.47 -1.60
N VAL A 140 -4.39 7.08 -2.65
CA VAL A 140 -2.98 7.50 -2.67
C VAL A 140 -2.69 8.44 -1.49
N GLY A 141 -3.56 9.43 -1.21
CA GLY A 141 -3.38 10.35 -0.10
C GLY A 141 -3.37 9.69 1.29
N VAL A 142 -4.00 8.52 1.45
CA VAL A 142 -3.88 7.73 2.68
C VAL A 142 -2.48 7.13 2.78
N MET A 143 -1.99 6.54 1.68
CA MET A 143 -0.65 5.94 1.64
C MET A 143 0.44 7.00 1.81
N GLU A 144 0.28 8.20 1.25
CA GLU A 144 1.21 9.33 1.45
C GLU A 144 1.32 9.71 2.94
N ARG A 145 0.20 9.76 3.66
CA ARG A 145 0.20 10.06 5.11
C ARG A 145 0.89 8.97 5.92
N LEU A 146 0.69 7.69 5.55
CA LEU A 146 1.34 6.56 6.22
C LEU A 146 2.84 6.53 5.93
N ILE A 147 3.25 6.69 4.68
CA ILE A 147 4.65 6.77 4.27
C ILE A 147 5.33 7.97 4.93
N GLY A 148 4.66 9.12 5.01
CA GLY A 148 5.17 10.32 5.70
C GLY A 148 5.35 10.16 7.21
N ALA A 149 4.72 9.16 7.83
CA ALA A 149 4.89 8.83 9.25
C ALA A 149 6.09 7.90 9.52
N THR A 150 6.74 7.36 8.49
CA THR A 150 7.90 6.48 8.60
C THR A 150 9.21 7.25 8.43
N LYS A 151 10.33 6.64 8.82
CA LYS A 151 11.67 7.19 8.52
C LYS A 151 11.89 7.31 7.01
N ALA A 152 12.85 8.15 6.62
CA ALA A 152 13.29 8.27 5.22
C ALA A 152 13.89 6.94 4.69
N GLY A 153 13.90 6.78 3.38
CA GLY A 153 14.48 5.62 2.70
C GLY A 153 13.57 5.03 1.62
N THR A 154 13.96 3.92 1.07
CA THR A 154 13.21 3.17 0.05
C THR A 154 12.01 2.47 0.67
N VAL A 155 10.85 2.55 0.04
CA VAL A 155 9.61 1.91 0.48
C VAL A 155 9.43 0.58 -0.24
N ALA A 156 9.09 -0.48 0.50
CA ALA A 156 8.69 -1.77 -0.08
C ALA A 156 7.17 -1.95 0.01
N ASP A 157 6.59 -2.57 -1.02
CA ASP A 157 5.24 -3.11 -1.01
C ASP A 157 5.20 -4.46 -1.76
N PRO A 158 5.30 -5.60 -1.05
CA PRO A 158 5.26 -6.92 -1.68
C PRO A 158 3.86 -7.39 -2.10
N PHE A 159 2.82 -6.58 -1.84
CA PHE A 159 1.43 -6.81 -2.26
C PHE A 159 0.90 -5.55 -2.95
N SER A 160 1.52 -5.18 -4.07
CA SER A 160 1.34 -3.85 -4.68
C SER A 160 -0.09 -3.59 -5.18
N GLY A 161 -0.86 -4.63 -5.57
CA GLY A 161 -2.24 -4.52 -5.99
C GLY A 161 -2.44 -3.45 -7.07
N SER A 162 -3.16 -2.39 -6.75
CA SER A 162 -3.35 -1.25 -7.66
C SER A 162 -2.18 -0.26 -7.70
N GLY A 163 -1.12 -0.45 -6.91
CA GLY A 163 0.08 0.38 -6.86
C GLY A 163 -0.04 1.68 -6.06
N SER A 164 -1.04 1.81 -5.19
CA SER A 164 -1.24 3.05 -4.44
C SER A 164 -0.05 3.43 -3.56
N THR A 165 0.63 2.45 -2.97
CA THR A 165 1.87 2.66 -2.20
C THR A 165 3.00 3.20 -3.08
N LEU A 166 3.17 2.63 -4.28
CA LEU A 166 4.25 2.99 -5.20
C LEU A 166 4.06 4.41 -5.73
N VAL A 167 2.82 4.75 -6.11
CA VAL A 167 2.46 6.10 -6.55
C VAL A 167 2.67 7.11 -5.41
N ALA A 168 2.22 6.79 -4.19
CA ALA A 168 2.39 7.64 -3.02
C ALA A 168 3.87 7.87 -2.67
N ALA A 169 4.69 6.82 -2.68
CA ALA A 169 6.12 6.93 -2.43
C ALA A 169 6.80 7.84 -3.46
N ARG A 170 6.45 7.68 -4.74
CA ARG A 170 6.95 8.54 -5.84
C ARG A 170 6.54 10.00 -5.64
N ASN A 171 5.27 10.28 -5.32
CA ASN A 171 4.78 11.65 -5.06
C ASN A 171 5.55 12.33 -3.92
N LEU A 172 5.97 11.55 -2.92
CA LEU A 172 6.81 12.00 -1.81
C LEU A 172 8.31 12.07 -2.14
N GLY A 173 8.69 11.85 -3.40
CA GLY A 173 10.07 11.86 -3.84
C GLY A 173 10.91 10.68 -3.34
N ARG A 174 10.27 9.60 -2.84
CA ARG A 174 10.93 8.40 -2.32
C ARG A 174 11.10 7.34 -3.40
N LYS A 175 12.13 6.51 -3.26
CA LYS A 175 12.25 5.28 -4.04
C LYS A 175 11.26 4.23 -3.51
N ALA A 176 10.77 3.38 -4.41
CA ALA A 176 9.89 2.28 -4.04
C ALA A 176 10.21 1.00 -4.83
N ILE A 177 10.00 -0.14 -4.17
CA ILE A 177 10.09 -1.48 -4.75
C ILE A 177 8.76 -2.16 -4.52
N GLY A 178 8.08 -2.55 -5.61
CA GLY A 178 6.83 -3.28 -5.57
C GLY A 178 6.96 -4.67 -6.15
N VAL A 179 6.17 -5.60 -5.61
CA VAL A 179 5.94 -6.92 -6.20
C VAL A 179 4.44 -7.13 -6.35
N GLU A 180 4.02 -7.65 -7.48
CA GLU A 180 2.62 -7.95 -7.77
C GLU A 180 2.54 -9.26 -8.55
N ILE A 181 1.67 -10.16 -8.12
CA ILE A 181 1.54 -11.50 -8.70
C ILE A 181 0.66 -11.51 -9.95
N GLU A 182 -0.31 -10.59 -10.04
CA GLU A 182 -1.22 -10.51 -11.18
C GLU A 182 -0.71 -9.53 -12.23
N GLU A 183 -0.42 -10.02 -13.44
CA GLU A 183 0.12 -9.22 -14.54
C GLU A 183 -0.78 -8.03 -14.89
N ARG A 184 -2.12 -8.21 -14.86
CA ARG A 184 -3.09 -7.11 -15.11
C ARG A 184 -2.93 -5.94 -14.15
N TYR A 185 -2.54 -6.19 -12.90
CA TYR A 185 -2.25 -5.13 -11.94
C TYR A 185 -0.87 -4.53 -12.15
N CYS A 186 0.11 -5.31 -12.61
CA CYS A 186 1.39 -4.76 -13.06
C CYS A 186 1.21 -3.76 -14.22
N GLU A 187 0.36 -4.08 -15.21
CA GLU A 187 0.02 -3.17 -16.32
C GLU A 187 -0.66 -1.89 -15.80
N LEU A 188 -1.61 -2.04 -14.87
CA LEU A 188 -2.28 -0.92 -14.23
C LEU A 188 -1.28 -0.01 -13.51
N ILE A 189 -0.39 -0.57 -12.69
CA ILE A 189 0.64 0.19 -11.96
C ILE A 189 1.54 0.93 -12.92
N ALA A 190 2.05 0.25 -13.96
CA ALA A 190 2.90 0.87 -14.97
C ALA A 190 2.20 2.05 -15.67
N SER A 191 0.93 1.88 -16.03
CA SER A 191 0.13 2.95 -16.62
C SER A 191 -0.06 4.15 -15.68
N ARG A 192 -0.37 3.91 -14.40
CA ARG A 192 -0.52 4.97 -13.39
C ARG A 192 0.79 5.74 -13.16
N LEU A 193 1.90 5.04 -13.12
CA LEU A 193 3.22 5.65 -12.97
C LEU A 193 3.62 6.44 -14.22
N ALA A 194 3.32 5.97 -15.42
CA ALA A 194 3.57 6.69 -16.65
C ALA A 194 2.74 8.00 -16.77
N GLN A 195 1.46 7.98 -16.33
CA GLN A 195 0.59 9.16 -16.34
C GLN A 195 1.05 10.27 -15.39
N GLY A 196 1.60 9.91 -14.22
CA GLY A 196 2.14 10.89 -13.26
C GLY A 196 3.41 11.60 -13.71
N CYS A 197 4.01 11.21 -14.85
CA CYS A 197 5.12 11.93 -15.49
C CYS A 197 4.66 13.15 -16.32
N LEU A 198 3.38 13.34 -16.51
CA LEU A 198 2.84 14.59 -17.06
C LEU A 198 2.75 15.61 -15.90
N ASP A 199 3.89 16.18 -15.57
CA ASP A 199 4.02 17.30 -14.65
C ASP A 199 3.30 18.51 -15.28
N PHE A 200 2.08 18.75 -14.88
CA PHE A 200 1.44 20.04 -15.15
C PHE A 200 2.09 21.01 -14.19
N GLY A 201 3.19 21.64 -14.67
CA GLY A 201 3.88 22.68 -13.93
C GLY A 201 2.87 23.60 -13.27
N GLU A 202 3.09 23.91 -11.98
CA GLU A 202 2.25 24.82 -11.24
C GLU A 202 2.10 26.14 -12.04
N PRO A 203 0.88 26.66 -12.21
CA PRO A 203 0.73 28.01 -12.75
C PRO A 203 1.35 28.97 -11.74
N ALA A 204 2.29 29.77 -12.22
CA ALA A 204 2.99 30.81 -11.48
C ALA A 204 2.04 31.86 -10.89
#